data_e7e8c0bfbc58e1b2a0ecb382e4340baf
#
_entry.id   e7e8c0bfbc58e1b2a0ecb382e4340baf
#
_cell.length_a   1.000
_cell.length_b   1.000
_cell.length_c   1.000
_cell.angle_alpha   90.00
_cell.angle_beta   90.00
_cell.angle_gamma   90.00
#
_symmetry.space_group_name_H-M   'P 1'
#
loop_
_entity.id
_entity.type
_entity.pdbx_description
1 polymer ?
#
loop_
_entity_poly.entity_id
_entity_poly.type
_entity_poly.pdbx_seq_one_letter_code
_entity_poly.pdbx_strand_id
1 'polypeptide(L)'
;MKKKCISTILILFVLCLLPFTALADGPDLDDQEEVRSGPGMDIAEKDKKDIGEVSQLPFDREASKTVPLLLNYAFSDHRVYDYNAMAADLLKLKENYPSMVLDSLGKTADGRELYHVVIGNPSAKKKILVQGSIHAREYIVTKVVMRELAGLLEMEKNQKTYKGKSMQDLLKNSCIHFVPMLNPDGVTLSQYGLNGIGSEELRNRVLKIAEKEGAKDLNSYFRSWKNNLRGVNLNKNFDANWEQTVDKKGYPAKDEYKGEAVEYEIE
;
A
#
# COMPACT_ATOMS: atom_id res chain seq x y z
N MET A 1 8.57 -3.55 39.81
CA MET A 1 9.36 -3.38 38.57
C MET A 1 8.62 -4.09 37.44
N LYS A 2 7.91 -3.34 36.61
CA LYS A 2 7.18 -3.87 35.44
C LYS A 2 8.14 -3.92 34.27
N LYS A 3 8.49 -5.13 33.81
CA LYS A 3 9.28 -5.33 32.60
C LYS A 3 8.37 -5.00 31.39
N LYS A 4 8.67 -3.90 30.69
CA LYS A 4 8.06 -3.58 29.39
C LYS A 4 8.56 -4.60 28.38
N CYS A 5 7.65 -5.42 27.84
CA CYS A 5 7.91 -6.26 26.67
C CYS A 5 7.99 -5.33 25.46
N ILE A 6 9.19 -5.07 24.97
CA ILE A 6 9.38 -4.36 23.69
C ILE A 6 9.10 -5.39 22.61
N SER A 7 7.91 -5.28 21.98
CA SER A 7 7.59 -6.02 20.76
C SER A 7 8.26 -5.27 19.60
N THR A 8 9.25 -5.88 18.98
CA THR A 8 9.91 -5.32 17.80
C THR A 8 8.94 -5.44 16.62
N ILE A 9 8.31 -4.33 16.24
CA ILE A 9 7.51 -4.22 15.03
C ILE A 9 8.48 -3.96 13.90
N LEU A 10 8.69 -4.94 13.03
CA LEU A 10 9.46 -4.77 11.80
C LEU A 10 8.47 -4.30 10.72
N ILE A 11 8.50 -3.02 10.41
CA ILE A 11 7.75 -2.46 9.27
C ILE A 11 8.58 -2.71 8.02
N LEU A 12 8.18 -3.67 7.21
CA LEU A 12 8.85 -3.98 5.95
C LEU A 12 8.22 -3.13 4.85
N PHE A 13 8.89 -2.06 4.44
CA PHE A 13 8.59 -1.37 3.19
C PHE A 13 9.14 -2.23 2.04
N VAL A 14 8.29 -3.00 1.38
CA VAL A 14 8.69 -3.74 0.18
C VAL A 14 8.63 -2.80 -1.01
N LEU A 15 9.75 -2.15 -1.31
CA LEU A 15 10.00 -1.54 -2.61
C LEU A 15 10.54 -2.64 -3.54
N CYS A 16 9.65 -3.41 -4.17
CA CYS A 16 10.04 -4.35 -5.21
C CYS A 16 10.28 -3.61 -6.51
N LEU A 17 11.54 -3.26 -6.79
CA LEU A 17 12.01 -2.99 -8.15
C LEU A 17 12.23 -4.35 -8.84
N LEU A 18 11.22 -4.82 -9.58
CA LEU A 18 11.36 -5.96 -10.48
C LEU A 18 11.91 -5.47 -11.84
N PRO A 19 12.96 -6.09 -12.38
CA PRO A 19 13.33 -5.84 -13.77
C PRO A 19 12.28 -6.45 -14.70
N PHE A 20 11.71 -5.61 -15.55
CA PHE A 20 10.84 -6.02 -16.65
C PHE A 20 11.70 -6.66 -17.73
N THR A 21 11.72 -7.99 -17.83
CA THR A 21 12.18 -8.65 -19.06
C THR A 21 10.97 -8.90 -19.94
N ALA A 22 10.90 -8.16 -21.03
CA ALA A 22 9.91 -8.35 -22.08
C ALA A 22 10.06 -9.74 -22.69
N LEU A 23 8.99 -10.53 -22.70
CA LEU A 23 8.80 -11.61 -23.67
C LEU A 23 8.08 -10.99 -24.86
N ALA A 24 8.82 -10.87 -25.95
CA ALA A 24 8.27 -10.60 -27.27
C ALA A 24 7.63 -11.87 -27.76
N ASP A 25 6.35 -11.75 -28.18
CA ASP A 25 5.77 -12.27 -29.41
C ASP A 25 4.25 -12.08 -29.34
N GLY A 26 3.75 -11.07 -30.01
CA GLY A 26 2.37 -10.82 -30.34
C GLY A 26 2.30 -9.85 -31.51
N PRO A 27 1.30 -9.92 -32.39
CA PRO A 27 1.36 -9.39 -33.75
C PRO A 27 1.35 -7.86 -33.80
N ASP A 28 2.06 -7.36 -34.82
CA ASP A 28 2.15 -5.97 -35.27
C ASP A 28 0.78 -5.28 -35.34
N LEU A 29 0.65 -4.18 -34.63
CA LEU A 29 -0.29 -3.12 -34.94
C LEU A 29 0.49 -1.83 -35.06
N ASP A 30 0.77 -1.45 -36.32
CA ASP A 30 1.13 -0.11 -36.72
C ASP A 30 0.00 0.85 -36.33
N ASP A 31 0.26 1.71 -35.38
CA ASP A 31 -0.35 3.04 -35.30
C ASP A 31 0.59 3.94 -34.47
N GLN A 32 1.24 4.84 -35.19
CA GLN A 32 2.12 5.86 -34.69
C GLN A 32 1.30 6.95 -33.99
N GLU A 33 1.27 6.95 -32.65
CA GLU A 33 1.04 8.18 -31.90
C GLU A 33 2.30 8.50 -31.07
N GLU A 34 2.92 9.62 -31.46
CA GLU A 34 4.05 10.23 -30.76
C GLU A 34 3.76 10.43 -29.28
N VAL A 35 4.31 9.60 -28.42
CA VAL A 35 4.36 9.86 -26.98
C VAL A 35 5.37 10.98 -26.75
N ARG A 36 4.92 12.21 -26.63
CA ARG A 36 5.72 13.34 -26.16
C ARG A 36 6.20 13.05 -24.75
N SER A 37 7.49 12.77 -24.62
CA SER A 37 8.21 12.75 -23.35
C SER A 37 8.06 14.13 -22.68
N GLY A 38 7.41 14.15 -21.52
CA GLY A 38 7.43 15.32 -20.63
C GLY A 38 8.85 15.59 -20.13
N PRO A 39 9.21 16.83 -19.79
CA PRO A 39 10.55 17.19 -19.35
C PRO A 39 10.93 16.38 -18.12
N GLY A 40 12.06 15.65 -18.20
CA GLY A 40 12.64 14.96 -17.07
C GLY A 40 12.92 15.94 -15.94
N MET A 41 12.48 15.61 -14.73
CA MET A 41 12.95 16.27 -13.53
C MET A 41 14.42 15.85 -13.34
N ASP A 42 15.34 16.71 -13.73
CA ASP A 42 16.73 16.64 -13.30
C ASP A 42 16.77 16.83 -11.78
N ILE A 43 17.00 15.74 -11.06
CA ILE A 43 17.32 15.78 -9.63
C ILE A 43 18.68 16.43 -9.51
N ALA A 44 18.73 17.63 -8.93
CA ALA A 44 19.96 18.38 -8.74
C ALA A 44 21.00 17.50 -8.02
N GLU A 45 22.23 17.51 -8.51
CA GLU A 45 23.36 16.69 -8.03
C GLU A 45 23.67 16.90 -6.52
N LYS A 46 23.11 17.93 -5.93
CA LYS A 46 23.25 18.29 -4.51
C LYS A 46 22.46 17.37 -3.56
N ASP A 47 21.41 16.71 -4.05
CA ASP A 47 20.54 15.84 -3.23
C ASP A 47 21.02 14.38 -3.21
N LYS A 48 22.08 14.06 -3.94
CA LYS A 48 22.66 12.71 -3.99
C LYS A 48 23.56 12.37 -2.80
N LYS A 49 23.92 13.35 -1.96
CA LYS A 49 24.94 13.19 -0.90
C LYS A 49 24.42 12.70 0.46
N ASP A 50 23.11 12.66 0.69
CA ASP A 50 22.51 12.26 1.98
C ASP A 50 21.70 10.97 1.93
N ILE A 51 21.76 10.22 0.85
CA ILE A 51 21.30 8.83 0.86
C ILE A 51 22.49 8.01 1.37
N GLY A 52 22.57 7.84 2.70
CA GLY A 52 23.49 6.89 3.30
C GLY A 52 23.33 5.55 2.56
N GLU A 53 24.45 4.85 2.34
CA GLU A 53 24.50 3.55 1.68
C GLU A 53 23.35 2.70 2.21
N VAL A 54 22.29 2.58 1.43
CA VAL A 54 21.31 1.53 1.59
C VAL A 54 22.12 0.26 1.38
N SER A 55 22.48 -0.41 2.48
CA SER A 55 23.14 -1.69 2.41
C SER A 55 22.28 -2.54 1.49
N GLN A 56 22.80 -2.84 0.31
CA GLN A 56 22.18 -3.76 -0.63
C GLN A 56 22.12 -5.08 0.11
N LEU A 57 20.96 -5.35 0.77
CA LEU A 57 20.67 -6.73 1.14
C LEU A 57 20.81 -7.52 -0.17
N PRO A 58 21.70 -8.51 -0.22
CA PRO A 58 21.95 -9.23 -1.46
C PRO A 58 20.60 -9.78 -1.93
N PHE A 59 20.14 -9.27 -3.08
CA PHE A 59 18.95 -9.81 -3.75
C PHE A 59 19.28 -11.26 -4.09
N ASP A 60 18.70 -12.18 -3.33
CA ASP A 60 18.93 -13.60 -3.54
C ASP A 60 18.20 -14.04 -4.82
N ARG A 61 18.91 -14.00 -5.94
CA ARG A 61 18.39 -14.44 -7.25
C ARG A 61 17.96 -15.92 -7.26
N GLU A 62 18.53 -16.74 -6.40
CA GLU A 62 18.15 -18.15 -6.28
C GLU A 62 16.82 -18.30 -5.54
N ALA A 63 16.57 -17.50 -4.50
CA ALA A 63 15.27 -17.46 -3.84
C ALA A 63 14.17 -16.96 -4.80
N SER A 64 14.50 -16.05 -5.70
CA SER A 64 13.58 -15.54 -6.74
C SER A 64 13.22 -16.61 -7.79
N LYS A 65 14.10 -17.56 -8.07
CA LYS A 65 13.85 -18.68 -9.01
C LYS A 65 13.02 -19.81 -8.36
N THR A 66 13.09 -19.97 -7.04
CA THR A 66 12.40 -21.04 -6.31
C THR A 66 11.00 -20.67 -5.82
N VAL A 67 10.62 -19.39 -5.92
CA VAL A 67 9.23 -18.99 -5.81
C VAL A 67 8.67 -19.01 -7.24
N PRO A 68 7.97 -20.08 -7.68
CA PRO A 68 7.20 -20.01 -8.90
C PRO A 68 6.34 -18.74 -8.73
N LEU A 69 6.36 -17.86 -9.71
CA LEU A 69 5.40 -16.77 -9.75
C LEU A 69 4.04 -17.43 -9.56
N LEU A 70 3.46 -17.28 -8.38
CA LEU A 70 2.15 -17.82 -8.00
C LEU A 70 1.08 -17.00 -8.73
N LEU A 71 1.22 -16.92 -10.05
CA LEU A 71 0.41 -16.15 -10.98
C LEU A 71 -0.89 -16.86 -11.35
N ASN A 72 -1.15 -18.04 -10.80
CA ASN A 72 -2.37 -18.78 -11.10
C ASN A 72 -3.60 -18.25 -10.34
N TYR A 73 -3.42 -17.35 -9.36
CA TYR A 73 -4.55 -16.61 -8.83
C TYR A 73 -4.85 -15.48 -9.83
N ALA A 74 -5.89 -15.66 -10.63
CA ALA A 74 -6.39 -14.62 -11.52
C ALA A 74 -6.97 -13.48 -10.68
N PHE A 75 -6.08 -12.58 -10.21
CA PHE A 75 -6.55 -11.26 -9.79
C PHE A 75 -7.29 -10.64 -10.96
N SER A 76 -8.39 -9.97 -10.64
CA SER A 76 -9.13 -9.18 -11.62
C SER A 76 -8.13 -8.35 -12.42
N ASP A 77 -8.05 -8.60 -13.74
CA ASP A 77 -7.09 -7.97 -14.66
C ASP A 77 -7.54 -6.53 -15.00
N HIS A 78 -7.99 -5.81 -13.98
CA HIS A 78 -8.35 -4.42 -14.11
C HIS A 78 -7.09 -3.58 -14.30
N ARG A 79 -7.04 -2.77 -15.34
CA ARG A 79 -5.99 -1.78 -15.56
C ARG A 79 -5.83 -0.87 -14.34
N VAL A 80 -6.93 -0.62 -13.63
CA VAL A 80 -6.98 0.11 -12.37
C VAL A 80 -7.41 -0.88 -11.28
N TYR A 81 -6.52 -1.16 -10.34
CA TYR A 81 -6.83 -1.97 -9.17
C TYR A 81 -7.30 -1.05 -8.05
N ASP A 82 -8.62 -0.92 -7.91
CA ASP A 82 -9.28 -0.01 -6.98
C ASP A 82 -9.75 -0.70 -5.69
N TYR A 83 -10.40 0.08 -4.83
CA TYR A 83 -10.97 -0.42 -3.58
C TYR A 83 -11.97 -1.57 -3.80
N ASN A 84 -12.85 -1.45 -4.81
CA ASN A 84 -13.87 -2.46 -5.05
C ASN A 84 -13.25 -3.77 -5.57
N ALA A 85 -12.25 -3.69 -6.44
CA ALA A 85 -11.49 -4.83 -6.92
C ALA A 85 -10.77 -5.54 -5.77
N MET A 86 -10.12 -4.79 -4.88
CA MET A 86 -9.48 -5.33 -3.68
C MET A 86 -10.48 -6.02 -2.76
N ALA A 87 -11.62 -5.38 -2.46
CA ALA A 87 -12.65 -5.94 -1.59
C ALA A 87 -13.21 -7.26 -2.16
N ALA A 88 -13.51 -7.30 -3.46
CA ALA A 88 -13.97 -8.51 -4.15
C ALA A 88 -12.92 -9.65 -4.10
N ASP A 89 -11.65 -9.32 -4.33
CA ASP A 89 -10.57 -10.30 -4.25
C ASP A 89 -10.35 -10.82 -2.82
N LEU A 90 -10.50 -9.97 -1.78
CA LEU A 90 -10.44 -10.40 -0.38
C LEU A 90 -11.53 -11.41 -0.03
N LEU A 91 -12.77 -11.16 -0.47
CA LEU A 91 -13.89 -12.10 -0.26
C LEU A 91 -13.61 -13.44 -0.95
N LYS A 92 -13.14 -13.41 -2.18
CA LYS A 92 -12.74 -14.61 -2.94
C LYS A 92 -11.60 -15.38 -2.26
N LEU A 93 -10.60 -14.68 -1.74
CA LEU A 93 -9.52 -15.29 -0.96
C LEU A 93 -10.07 -15.97 0.28
N LYS A 94 -10.98 -15.32 1.02
CA LYS A 94 -11.59 -15.90 2.21
C LYS A 94 -12.37 -17.18 1.91
N GLU A 95 -13.10 -17.22 0.79
CA GLU A 95 -13.80 -18.44 0.33
C GLU A 95 -12.83 -19.59 0.03
N ASN A 96 -11.71 -19.30 -0.65
CA ASN A 96 -10.73 -20.31 -1.07
C ASN A 96 -9.75 -20.73 0.02
N TYR A 97 -9.56 -19.90 1.05
CA TYR A 97 -8.62 -20.10 2.15
C TYR A 97 -9.32 -19.84 3.50
N PRO A 98 -10.11 -20.80 4.02
CA PRO A 98 -10.87 -20.62 5.25
C PRO A 98 -10.02 -20.29 6.50
N SER A 99 -8.73 -20.68 6.50
CA SER A 99 -7.77 -20.35 7.58
C SER A 99 -7.46 -18.87 7.68
N MET A 100 -7.66 -18.11 6.60
CA MET A 100 -7.50 -16.65 6.59
C MET A 100 -8.61 -16.01 7.44
N VAL A 101 -8.26 -15.11 8.34
CA VAL A 101 -9.22 -14.23 9.02
C VAL A 101 -9.35 -12.96 8.20
N LEU A 102 -10.57 -12.60 7.81
CA LEU A 102 -10.88 -11.32 7.18
C LEU A 102 -11.78 -10.54 8.14
N ASP A 103 -11.34 -9.37 8.52
CA ASP A 103 -11.99 -8.48 9.48
C ASP A 103 -11.93 -7.03 8.98
N SER A 104 -12.51 -6.11 9.73
CA SER A 104 -12.45 -4.69 9.50
C SER A 104 -11.95 -3.97 10.75
N LEU A 105 -11.03 -3.03 10.59
CA LEU A 105 -10.59 -2.14 11.66
C LEU A 105 -11.58 -0.99 11.91
N GLY A 106 -12.61 -0.86 11.07
CA GLY A 106 -13.61 0.18 11.11
C GLY A 106 -13.91 0.76 9.74
N LYS A 107 -14.60 1.89 9.73
CA LYS A 107 -14.97 2.60 8.49
C LYS A 107 -14.22 3.90 8.35
N THR A 108 -13.77 4.17 7.14
CA THR A 108 -13.17 5.47 6.79
C THR A 108 -14.19 6.60 6.85
N ALA A 109 -13.71 7.83 6.73
CA ALA A 109 -14.56 9.03 6.72
C ALA A 109 -15.65 9.00 5.63
N ASP A 110 -15.36 8.38 4.48
CA ASP A 110 -16.31 8.21 3.36
C ASP A 110 -17.05 6.85 3.41
N GLY A 111 -16.98 6.14 4.55
CA GLY A 111 -17.76 4.94 4.84
C GLY A 111 -17.22 3.63 4.28
N ARG A 112 -15.99 3.59 3.75
CA ARG A 112 -15.34 2.35 3.28
C ARG A 112 -14.82 1.54 4.44
N GLU A 113 -14.93 0.20 4.35
CA GLU A 113 -14.31 -0.70 5.32
C GLU A 113 -12.79 -0.61 5.23
N LEU A 114 -12.12 -0.48 6.38
CA LEU A 114 -10.68 -0.62 6.47
C LEU A 114 -10.34 -2.09 6.70
N TYR A 115 -10.18 -2.83 5.61
CA TYR A 115 -9.99 -4.27 5.66
C TYR A 115 -8.68 -4.67 6.33
N HIS A 116 -8.79 -5.66 7.21
CA HIS A 116 -7.69 -6.28 7.93
C HIS A 116 -7.72 -7.79 7.73
N VAL A 117 -6.57 -8.35 7.37
CA VAL A 117 -6.42 -9.80 7.18
C VAL A 117 -5.38 -10.33 8.14
N VAL A 118 -5.67 -11.48 8.73
CA VAL A 118 -4.71 -12.20 9.57
C VAL A 118 -4.50 -13.60 9.02
N ILE A 119 -3.23 -13.97 8.86
CA ILE A 119 -2.82 -15.34 8.55
C ILE A 119 -1.79 -15.84 9.56
N GLY A 120 -1.73 -17.16 9.74
CA GLY A 120 -0.86 -17.80 10.70
C GLY A 120 -1.47 -17.88 12.10
N ASN A 121 -0.64 -17.99 13.13
CA ASN A 121 -1.06 -18.20 14.51
C ASN A 121 -1.25 -16.87 15.26
N PRO A 122 -2.48 -16.49 15.63
CA PRO A 122 -2.72 -15.25 16.37
C PRO A 122 -1.99 -15.17 17.72
N SER A 123 -1.69 -16.32 18.33
CA SER A 123 -0.98 -16.41 19.62
C SER A 123 0.56 -16.43 19.47
N ALA A 124 1.08 -16.42 18.24
CA ALA A 124 2.52 -16.41 18.03
C ALA A 124 3.16 -15.12 18.55
N LYS A 125 4.36 -15.24 19.11
CA LYS A 125 5.13 -14.08 19.61
C LYS A 125 5.64 -13.20 18.47
N LYS A 126 5.87 -13.78 17.29
CA LYS A 126 6.32 -13.04 16.09
C LYS A 126 5.11 -12.46 15.40
N LYS A 127 5.01 -11.14 15.40
CA LYS A 127 3.98 -10.39 14.70
C LYS A 127 4.63 -9.60 13.56
N ILE A 128 4.01 -9.65 12.40
CA ILE A 128 4.42 -8.90 11.21
C ILE A 128 3.22 -8.10 10.76
N LEU A 129 3.41 -6.82 10.47
CA LEU A 129 2.41 -5.98 9.82
C LEU A 129 2.87 -5.66 8.41
N VAL A 130 2.01 -5.94 7.44
CA VAL A 130 2.19 -5.58 6.02
C VAL A 130 1.06 -4.65 5.64
N GLN A 131 1.39 -3.44 5.24
CA GLN A 131 0.39 -2.46 4.83
C GLN A 131 0.70 -1.89 3.45
N GLY A 132 -0.36 -1.54 2.72
CA GLY A 132 -0.27 -0.93 1.40
C GLY A 132 -0.98 0.41 1.34
N SER A 133 -0.61 1.22 0.36
CA SER A 133 -1.28 2.46 -0.03
C SER A 133 -1.62 3.39 1.14
N ILE A 134 -0.64 3.61 2.04
CA ILE A 134 -0.71 4.66 3.06
C ILE A 134 -0.77 6.04 2.40
N HIS A 135 -0.08 6.21 1.27
CA HIS A 135 -0.21 7.38 0.43
C HIS A 135 -1.16 7.08 -0.74
N ALA A 136 -2.12 7.97 -0.93
CA ALA A 136 -3.23 7.81 -1.87
C ALA A 136 -2.80 7.50 -3.31
N ARG A 137 -1.79 8.21 -3.84
CA ARG A 137 -1.28 8.05 -5.22
C ARG A 137 -0.47 6.77 -5.46
N GLU A 138 -0.14 6.03 -4.40
CA GLU A 138 0.68 4.81 -4.46
C GLU A 138 -0.21 3.55 -4.49
N TYR A 139 -1.34 3.61 -5.17
CA TYR A 139 -2.36 2.55 -5.19
C TYR A 139 -1.89 1.22 -5.80
N ILE A 140 -0.80 1.21 -6.59
CA ILE A 140 -0.20 -0.03 -7.08
C ILE A 140 0.29 -0.93 -5.94
N VAL A 141 0.65 -0.35 -4.79
CA VAL A 141 1.13 -1.10 -3.62
C VAL A 141 0.05 -2.02 -3.06
N THR A 142 -1.23 -1.62 -3.12
CA THR A 142 -2.35 -2.52 -2.77
C THR A 142 -2.31 -3.82 -3.58
N LYS A 143 -2.12 -3.75 -4.90
CA LYS A 143 -2.05 -4.95 -5.75
C LYS A 143 -0.85 -5.83 -5.40
N VAL A 144 0.27 -5.22 -5.02
CA VAL A 144 1.48 -5.95 -4.56
C VAL A 144 1.18 -6.69 -3.27
N VAL A 145 0.63 -6.01 -2.26
CA VAL A 145 0.27 -6.60 -0.96
C VAL A 145 -0.75 -7.73 -1.12
N MET A 146 -1.76 -7.56 -1.97
CA MET A 146 -2.74 -8.60 -2.26
C MET A 146 -2.13 -9.84 -2.92
N ARG A 147 -1.16 -9.64 -3.82
CA ARG A 147 -0.41 -10.76 -4.43
C ARG A 147 0.46 -11.49 -3.43
N GLU A 148 1.10 -10.76 -2.52
CA GLU A 148 1.88 -11.35 -1.44
C GLU A 148 1.00 -12.20 -0.53
N LEU A 149 -0.14 -11.65 -0.08
CA LEU A 149 -1.13 -12.38 0.72
C LEU A 149 -1.59 -13.67 0.02
N ALA A 150 -2.03 -13.58 -1.22
CA ALA A 150 -2.48 -14.74 -1.99
C ALA A 150 -1.36 -15.77 -2.19
N GLY A 151 -0.13 -15.30 -2.43
CA GLY A 151 1.04 -16.16 -2.57
C GLY A 151 1.34 -16.96 -1.30
N LEU A 152 1.29 -16.33 -0.13
CA LEU A 152 1.53 -17.02 1.15
C LEU A 152 0.43 -18.06 1.44
N LEU A 153 -0.83 -17.71 1.19
CA LEU A 153 -1.97 -18.62 1.35
C LEU A 153 -1.86 -19.84 0.41
N GLU A 154 -1.47 -19.62 -0.85
CA GLU A 154 -1.26 -20.68 -1.82
C GLU A 154 -0.08 -21.58 -1.43
N MET A 155 1.01 -21.01 -0.91
CA MET A 155 2.15 -21.78 -0.40
C MET A 155 1.76 -22.63 0.82
N GLU A 156 0.95 -22.09 1.73
CA GLU A 156 0.42 -22.83 2.88
C GLU A 156 -0.44 -24.02 2.42
N LYS A 157 -1.43 -23.77 1.55
CA LYS A 157 -2.37 -24.76 1.05
C LYS A 157 -1.65 -25.90 0.31
N ASN A 158 -0.66 -25.58 -0.50
CA ASN A 158 0.09 -26.55 -1.29
C ASN A 158 1.34 -27.10 -0.57
N GLN A 159 1.47 -26.88 0.74
CA GLN A 159 2.55 -27.40 1.58
C GLN A 159 3.95 -27.09 1.02
N LYS A 160 4.10 -25.90 0.41
CA LYS A 160 5.39 -25.44 -0.15
C LYS A 160 6.37 -25.08 0.96
N THR A 161 7.65 -25.08 0.60
CA THR A 161 8.74 -24.69 1.49
C THR A 161 9.36 -23.36 1.03
N TYR A 162 9.86 -22.61 2.00
CA TYR A 162 10.68 -21.43 1.78
C TYR A 162 11.99 -21.56 2.56
N LYS A 163 13.13 -21.53 1.88
CA LYS A 163 14.47 -21.71 2.50
C LYS A 163 14.53 -22.97 3.38
N GLY A 164 13.98 -24.10 2.89
CA GLY A 164 13.98 -25.38 3.59
C GLY A 164 13.01 -25.52 4.77
N LYS A 165 12.19 -24.52 5.05
CA LYS A 165 11.14 -24.57 6.08
C LYS A 165 9.77 -24.64 5.43
N SER A 166 8.87 -25.50 5.95
CA SER A 166 7.50 -25.53 5.45
C SER A 166 6.77 -24.21 5.73
N MET A 167 5.91 -23.78 4.81
CA MET A 167 5.11 -22.58 5.02
C MET A 167 4.17 -22.75 6.22
N GLN A 168 3.64 -23.96 6.44
CA GLN A 168 2.80 -24.26 7.59
C GLN A 168 3.57 -24.05 8.91
N ASP A 169 4.84 -24.51 9.01
CA ASP A 169 5.65 -24.29 10.22
C ASP A 169 6.00 -22.82 10.43
N LEU A 170 6.26 -22.09 9.35
CA LEU A 170 6.51 -20.66 9.42
C LEU A 170 5.27 -19.92 9.97
N LEU A 171 4.08 -20.19 9.42
CA LEU A 171 2.83 -19.56 9.85
C LEU A 171 2.37 -20.05 11.24
N LYS A 172 2.65 -21.30 11.63
CA LYS A 172 2.40 -21.78 13.01
C LYS A 172 3.19 -20.97 14.05
N ASN A 173 4.36 -20.46 13.70
CA ASN A 173 5.27 -19.73 14.58
C ASN A 173 5.25 -18.22 14.39
N SER A 174 4.40 -17.72 13.52
CA SER A 174 4.23 -16.28 13.25
C SER A 174 2.77 -15.93 12.98
N CYS A 175 2.45 -14.66 13.18
CA CYS A 175 1.16 -14.06 12.82
C CYS A 175 1.44 -12.88 11.90
N ILE A 176 0.84 -12.88 10.73
CA ILE A 176 1.00 -11.79 9.76
C ILE A 176 -0.33 -11.09 9.62
N HIS A 177 -0.30 -9.79 9.86
CA HIS A 177 -1.41 -8.87 9.69
C HIS A 177 -1.23 -8.11 8.38
N PHE A 178 -2.26 -8.07 7.55
CA PHE A 178 -2.28 -7.29 6.32
C PHE A 178 -3.35 -6.21 6.39
N VAL A 179 -2.98 -5.00 6.00
CA VAL A 179 -3.89 -3.89 5.70
C VAL A 179 -3.60 -3.48 4.25
N PRO A 180 -4.26 -4.13 3.26
CA PRO A 180 -3.86 -3.98 1.86
C PRO A 180 -3.98 -2.57 1.31
N MET A 181 -4.94 -1.77 1.84
CA MET A 181 -5.15 -0.38 1.47
C MET A 181 -5.46 0.43 2.72
N LEU A 182 -4.43 1.07 3.31
CA LEU A 182 -4.57 1.81 4.56
C LEU A 182 -5.30 3.15 4.36
N ASN A 183 -5.25 3.73 3.17
CA ASN A 183 -5.88 5.02 2.83
C ASN A 183 -6.88 4.88 1.66
N PRO A 184 -7.98 4.11 1.84
CA PRO A 184 -8.88 3.79 0.72
C PRO A 184 -9.61 5.01 0.16
N ASP A 185 -9.96 5.99 1.00
CA ASP A 185 -10.62 7.21 0.57
C ASP A 185 -9.69 8.08 -0.27
N GLY A 186 -8.45 8.27 0.19
CA GLY A 186 -7.43 9.01 -0.55
C GLY A 186 -7.10 8.33 -1.88
N VAL A 187 -6.97 6.99 -1.89
CA VAL A 187 -6.75 6.20 -3.11
C VAL A 187 -7.89 6.44 -4.11
N THR A 188 -9.14 6.40 -3.64
CA THR A 188 -10.31 6.62 -4.49
C THR A 188 -10.32 8.03 -5.06
N LEU A 189 -9.97 9.06 -4.27
CA LEU A 189 -9.79 10.43 -4.76
C LEU A 189 -8.70 10.51 -5.84
N SER A 190 -7.56 9.85 -5.60
CA SER A 190 -6.45 9.87 -6.56
C SER A 190 -6.79 9.19 -7.89
N GLN A 191 -7.59 8.12 -7.86
CA GLN A 191 -7.98 7.36 -9.04
C GLN A 191 -9.15 7.99 -9.81
N TYR A 192 -10.16 8.48 -9.11
CA TYR A 192 -11.45 8.87 -9.70
C TYR A 192 -11.81 10.34 -9.49
N GLY A 193 -10.95 11.10 -8.80
CA GLY A 193 -11.27 12.48 -8.42
C GLY A 193 -12.50 12.55 -7.52
N LEU A 194 -13.22 13.66 -7.58
CA LEU A 194 -14.41 13.91 -6.76
C LEU A 194 -15.54 12.90 -6.99
N ASN A 195 -15.62 12.32 -8.18
CA ASN A 195 -16.66 11.33 -8.52
C ASN A 195 -16.55 10.04 -7.69
N GLY A 196 -15.37 9.75 -7.16
CA GLY A 196 -15.14 8.61 -6.29
C GLY A 196 -15.58 8.82 -4.84
N ILE A 197 -15.89 10.05 -4.42
CA ILE A 197 -16.22 10.42 -3.04
C ILE A 197 -17.72 10.54 -2.86
N GLY A 198 -18.28 9.78 -1.91
CA GLY A 198 -19.72 9.76 -1.61
C GLY A 198 -20.16 10.98 -0.81
N SER A 199 -19.39 11.38 0.19
CA SER A 199 -19.72 12.49 1.08
C SER A 199 -19.53 13.85 0.41
N GLU A 200 -20.61 14.65 0.39
CA GLU A 200 -20.54 16.04 -0.11
C GLU A 200 -19.62 16.91 0.77
N GLU A 201 -19.64 16.71 2.08
CA GLU A 201 -18.77 17.43 3.01
C GLU A 201 -17.30 17.18 2.66
N LEU A 202 -16.92 15.92 2.43
CA LEU A 202 -15.53 15.56 2.09
C LEU A 202 -15.14 16.08 0.71
N ARG A 203 -16.04 16.04 -0.28
CA ARG A 203 -15.79 16.69 -1.59
C ARG A 203 -15.50 18.18 -1.43
N ASN A 204 -16.33 18.88 -0.65
CA ASN A 204 -16.14 20.32 -0.40
C ASN A 204 -14.85 20.59 0.37
N ARG A 205 -14.46 19.71 1.29
CA ARG A 205 -13.18 19.83 2.03
C ARG A 205 -11.98 19.74 1.10
N VAL A 206 -11.90 18.71 0.25
CA VAL A 206 -10.76 18.54 -0.68
C VAL A 206 -10.72 19.65 -1.74
N LEU A 207 -11.88 20.18 -2.16
CA LEU A 207 -11.95 21.36 -3.04
C LEU A 207 -11.37 22.61 -2.37
N LYS A 208 -11.71 22.88 -1.11
CA LYS A 208 -11.15 24.01 -0.35
C LYS A 208 -9.63 23.88 -0.18
N ILE A 209 -9.13 22.66 0.02
CA ILE A 209 -7.69 22.40 0.07
C ILE A 209 -7.05 22.71 -1.29
N ALA A 210 -7.66 22.22 -2.38
CA ALA A 210 -7.17 22.47 -3.74
C ALA A 210 -7.15 23.96 -4.08
N GLU A 211 -8.19 24.71 -3.71
CA GLU A 211 -8.27 26.17 -3.86
C GLU A 211 -7.16 26.86 -3.07
N LYS A 212 -6.99 26.52 -1.78
CA LYS A 212 -5.96 27.09 -0.91
C LYS A 212 -4.54 26.84 -1.45
N GLU A 213 -4.30 25.68 -2.06
CA GLU A 213 -3.01 25.33 -2.68
C GLU A 213 -2.88 25.87 -4.13
N GLY A 214 -3.87 26.62 -4.64
CA GLY A 214 -3.82 27.25 -5.96
C GLY A 214 -3.88 26.25 -7.13
N ALA A 215 -4.58 25.13 -6.95
CA ALA A 215 -4.72 24.11 -7.99
C ALA A 215 -5.42 24.69 -9.24
N LYS A 216 -4.75 24.64 -10.39
CA LYS A 216 -5.30 25.12 -11.68
C LYS A 216 -6.01 24.01 -12.44
N ASP A 217 -5.52 22.79 -12.33
CA ASP A 217 -6.11 21.57 -12.93
C ASP A 217 -6.39 20.57 -11.82
N LEU A 218 -7.67 20.42 -11.48
CA LEU A 218 -8.12 19.52 -10.43
C LEU A 218 -7.82 18.05 -10.73
N ASN A 219 -7.84 17.64 -12.00
CA ASN A 219 -7.56 16.25 -12.36
C ASN A 219 -6.10 15.88 -12.04
N SER A 220 -5.15 16.67 -12.50
CA SER A 220 -3.74 16.46 -12.18
C SER A 220 -3.46 16.62 -10.69
N TYR A 221 -4.15 17.59 -10.05
CA TYR A 221 -4.00 17.84 -8.62
C TYR A 221 -4.42 16.62 -7.79
N PHE A 222 -5.61 16.06 -8.02
CA PHE A 222 -6.10 14.89 -7.29
C PHE A 222 -5.31 13.61 -7.63
N ARG A 223 -4.87 13.42 -8.86
CA ARG A 223 -3.97 12.30 -9.21
C ARG A 223 -2.68 12.29 -8.41
N SER A 224 -2.20 13.46 -8.01
CA SER A 224 -1.00 13.62 -7.19
C SER A 224 -1.29 13.65 -5.68
N TRP A 225 -2.56 13.44 -5.26
CA TRP A 225 -2.97 13.44 -3.86
C TRP A 225 -2.28 12.34 -3.08
N LYS A 226 -1.74 12.66 -1.91
CA LYS A 226 -0.97 11.75 -1.06
C LYS A 226 -1.69 11.44 0.26
N ASN A 227 -2.36 12.42 0.82
CA ASN A 227 -2.95 12.42 2.15
C ASN A 227 -4.31 11.70 2.19
N ASN A 228 -4.92 11.58 3.38
CA ASN A 228 -6.33 11.19 3.49
C ASN A 228 -7.25 12.34 3.06
N LEU A 229 -8.60 12.16 3.09
CA LEU A 229 -9.53 13.22 2.67
C LEU A 229 -9.62 14.41 3.64
N ARG A 230 -9.04 14.27 4.83
CA ARG A 230 -8.89 15.40 5.76
C ARG A 230 -7.66 16.25 5.45
N GLY A 231 -6.86 15.82 4.48
CA GLY A 231 -5.62 16.48 4.10
C GLY A 231 -4.45 16.14 5.01
N VAL A 232 -4.50 15.02 5.73
CA VAL A 232 -3.47 14.57 6.67
C VAL A 232 -2.62 13.46 6.06
N ASN A 233 -1.30 13.58 6.17
CA ASN A 233 -0.36 12.56 5.75
C ASN A 233 -0.27 11.47 6.82
N LEU A 234 -0.92 10.34 6.60
CA LEU A 234 -0.98 9.22 7.54
C LEU A 234 0.41 8.71 7.93
N ASN A 235 1.40 8.74 7.04
CA ASN A 235 2.76 8.32 7.33
C ASN A 235 3.50 9.26 8.31
N LYS A 236 2.98 10.45 8.53
CA LYS A 236 3.47 11.42 9.52
C LYS A 236 2.61 11.48 10.78
N ASN A 237 1.57 10.65 10.84
CA ASN A 237 0.49 10.77 11.82
C ASN A 237 0.52 9.68 12.90
N PHE A 238 1.56 8.82 12.92
CA PHE A 238 1.76 7.82 13.98
C PHE A 238 2.12 8.49 15.31
N ASP A 239 1.58 7.98 16.41
CA ASP A 239 1.97 8.35 17.79
C ASP A 239 3.35 7.77 18.16
N ALA A 240 4.32 8.01 17.29
CA ALA A 240 5.70 7.62 17.49
C ALA A 240 6.59 8.80 17.14
N ASN A 241 7.15 9.45 18.17
CA ASN A 241 7.94 10.68 18.02
C ASN A 241 7.15 11.84 17.36
N TRP A 242 5.87 11.92 17.63
CA TRP A 242 4.97 12.93 17.07
C TRP A 242 5.55 14.36 17.16
N GLU A 243 6.05 14.75 18.33
CA GLU A 243 6.61 16.09 18.56
C GLU A 243 7.81 16.40 17.67
N GLN A 244 8.55 15.37 17.28
CA GLN A 244 9.74 15.49 16.43
C GLN A 244 9.41 15.44 14.94
N THR A 245 8.17 15.03 14.60
CA THR A 245 7.74 14.93 13.21
C THR A 245 7.55 16.34 12.62
N VAL A 246 8.33 16.63 11.59
CA VAL A 246 8.27 17.93 10.91
C VAL A 246 6.97 18.06 10.11
N ASP A 247 6.20 19.10 10.45
CA ASP A 247 5.07 19.55 9.63
C ASP A 247 5.53 20.65 8.67
N LYS A 248 5.58 20.34 7.39
CA LYS A 248 6.02 21.31 6.37
C LYS A 248 4.92 22.26 5.89
N LYS A 249 3.66 21.96 6.22
CA LYS A 249 2.51 22.73 5.73
C LYS A 249 1.81 23.53 6.81
N GLY A 250 1.64 22.97 8.02
CA GLY A 250 0.90 23.61 9.10
C GLY A 250 -0.59 23.78 8.84
N TYR A 251 -1.14 23.12 7.81
CA TYR A 251 -2.56 23.12 7.45
C TYR A 251 -2.91 21.93 6.57
N PRO A 252 -4.19 21.50 6.55
CA PRO A 252 -4.65 20.43 5.66
C PRO A 252 -4.26 20.68 4.20
N ALA A 253 -3.57 19.69 3.60
CA ALA A 253 -2.98 19.81 2.27
C ALA A 253 -3.06 18.48 1.52
N LYS A 254 -2.70 18.48 0.23
CA LYS A 254 -2.61 17.21 -0.53
C LYS A 254 -1.42 16.34 -0.10
N ASP A 255 -0.42 16.91 0.55
CA ASP A 255 0.78 16.23 1.06
C ASP A 255 1.37 16.97 2.29
N GLU A 256 2.35 16.33 2.99
CA GLU A 256 3.25 16.89 3.98
C GLU A 256 2.63 17.48 5.28
N TYR A 257 1.30 17.52 5.44
CA TYR A 257 0.64 17.93 6.68
C TYR A 257 0.51 16.75 7.65
N LYS A 258 1.02 16.86 8.87
CA LYS A 258 1.01 15.77 9.86
C LYS A 258 -0.30 15.62 10.64
N GLY A 259 -1.22 16.59 10.52
CA GLY A 259 -2.45 16.63 11.30
C GLY A 259 -2.27 17.31 12.66
N GLU A 260 -3.38 17.55 13.37
CA GLU A 260 -3.42 18.11 14.73
C GLU A 260 -3.53 17.01 15.80
N ALA A 261 -4.03 15.84 15.42
CA ALA A 261 -4.19 14.66 16.26
C ALA A 261 -3.95 13.40 15.44
N VAL A 262 -3.87 12.24 16.09
CA VAL A 262 -3.79 10.94 15.43
C VAL A 262 -5.11 10.69 14.69
N GLU A 263 -5.02 10.31 13.41
CA GLU A 263 -6.17 9.89 12.62
C GLU A 263 -6.53 8.45 12.97
N TYR A 264 -7.83 8.13 12.99
CA TYR A 264 -8.29 6.79 13.41
C TYR A 264 -7.82 5.65 12.48
N GLU A 265 -7.43 5.94 11.24
CA GLU A 265 -6.80 4.95 10.35
C GLU A 265 -5.43 4.47 10.89
N ILE A 266 -4.87 5.19 11.86
CA ILE A 266 -3.57 4.91 12.47
C ILE A 266 -3.71 4.33 13.89
N GLU A 267 -4.79 4.63 14.60
CA GLU A 267 -5.08 4.07 15.91
C GLU A 267 -5.27 2.54 15.86
#